data_37be1fcd2449cb69e577c90f53a98e2d
#
_entry.id   37be1fcd2449cb69e577c90f53a98e2d
#
_cell.length_a   1.000
_cell.length_b   1.000
_cell.length_c   1.000
_cell.angle_alpha   90.00
_cell.angle_beta   90.00
_cell.angle_gamma   90.00
#
_symmetry.space_group_name_H-M   'P 1'
#
loop_
_entity.id
_entity.type
_entity.pdbx_description
1 polymer ?
#
loop_
_entity_poly.entity_id
_entity_poly.type
_entity_poly.pdbx_seq_one_letter_code
_entity_poly.pdbx_strand_id
1 'polypeptide(L)'
;MQKIYTGKTKDVFKLEDGNLVLKFKDDVTGENGVFDPGANAVALTIEGVGKEDLRCSRYFFELLRKHGIKTHYVDSNVAENTMTVLPCEVFGKGLEVIARF
;
A
#
# COMPACT_ATOMS: atom_id res chain seq x y z
N MET A 1 16.38 7.57 -4.17
CA MET A 1 15.37 6.60 -3.67
C MET A 1 15.55 5.31 -4.42
N GLN A 2 15.65 4.20 -3.71
CA GLN A 2 15.98 2.89 -4.30
C GLN A 2 14.77 1.96 -4.20
N LYS A 3 14.38 1.35 -5.33
CA LYS A 3 13.31 0.36 -5.35
C LYS A 3 13.81 -0.95 -4.75
N ILE A 4 13.14 -1.44 -3.71
CA ILE A 4 13.54 -2.65 -2.99
C ILE A 4 12.56 -3.80 -3.14
N TYR A 5 11.33 -3.54 -3.62
CA TYR A 5 10.32 -4.58 -3.77
C TYR A 5 9.26 -4.16 -4.78
N THR A 6 8.81 -5.12 -5.58
CA THR A 6 7.68 -4.94 -6.50
C THR A 6 6.56 -5.88 -6.06
N GLY A 7 5.47 -5.29 -5.55
CA GLY A 7 4.28 -6.03 -5.15
C GLY A 7 3.21 -6.01 -6.23
N LYS A 8 2.09 -6.66 -5.96
CA LYS A 8 0.96 -6.74 -6.89
C LYS A 8 0.25 -5.40 -7.04
N THR A 9 0.09 -4.68 -5.93
CA THR A 9 -0.65 -3.40 -5.91
C THR A 9 0.24 -2.21 -5.58
N LYS A 10 1.45 -2.45 -5.09
CA LYS A 10 2.38 -1.40 -4.66
C LYS A 10 3.81 -1.77 -4.99
N ASP A 11 4.59 -0.77 -5.34
CA ASP A 11 6.05 -0.88 -5.35
C ASP A 11 6.59 -0.22 -4.09
N VAL A 12 7.70 -0.75 -3.56
CA VAL A 12 8.32 -0.23 -2.34
C VAL A 12 9.69 0.32 -2.65
N PHE A 13 9.92 1.56 -2.22
CA PHE A 13 11.21 2.25 -2.36
C PHE A 13 11.76 2.57 -0.99
N LYS A 14 13.09 2.64 -0.89
CA LYS A 14 13.77 3.02 0.35
C LYS A 14 14.36 4.41 0.20
N LEU A 15 14.09 5.28 1.17
CA LEU A 15 14.67 6.61 1.25
C LEU A 15 16.01 6.57 1.99
N GLU A 16 16.80 7.64 1.85
CA GLU A 16 18.10 7.74 2.51
C GLU A 16 17.99 7.77 4.03
N ASP A 17 16.91 8.30 4.57
CA ASP A 17 16.66 8.34 6.02
C ASP A 17 16.18 7.02 6.61
N GLY A 18 16.02 5.99 5.78
CA GLY A 18 15.55 4.68 6.21
C GLY A 18 14.05 4.45 6.10
N ASN A 19 13.27 5.51 5.89
CA ASN A 19 11.83 5.36 5.68
C ASN A 19 11.55 4.71 4.33
N LEU A 20 10.34 4.15 4.19
CA LEU A 20 9.92 3.51 2.96
C LEU A 20 8.86 4.35 2.26
N VAL A 21 8.85 4.29 0.94
CA VAL A 21 7.80 4.88 0.12
C VAL A 21 7.05 3.77 -0.60
N LEU A 22 5.75 3.74 -0.39
CA LEU A 22 4.84 2.83 -1.08
C LEU A 22 4.25 3.58 -2.27
N LYS A 23 4.53 3.12 -3.48
CA LYS A 23 3.91 3.68 -4.67
C LYS A 23 2.74 2.79 -5.08
N PHE A 24 1.55 3.35 -5.02
CA PHE A 24 0.32 2.63 -5.33
C PHE A 24 0.17 2.50 -6.85
N LYS A 25 -0.18 1.31 -7.28
CA LYS A 25 -0.28 0.95 -8.69
C LYS A 25 -1.75 0.80 -9.08
N ASP A 26 -2.02 0.86 -10.37
CA ASP A 26 -3.36 0.65 -10.91
C ASP A 26 -3.67 -0.82 -11.19
N ASP A 27 -2.76 -1.72 -10.82
CA ASP A 27 -2.95 -3.16 -10.96
C ASP A 27 -4.02 -3.67 -9.98
N VAL A 28 -4.88 -4.53 -10.45
CA VAL A 28 -5.89 -5.19 -9.61
C VAL A 28 -5.76 -6.71 -9.73
N THR A 29 -6.18 -7.42 -8.68
CA THR A 29 -6.14 -8.87 -8.66
C THR A 29 -7.33 -9.47 -9.42
N GLY A 30 -7.16 -10.70 -9.92
CA GLY A 30 -8.22 -11.39 -10.63
C GLY A 30 -7.72 -12.64 -11.34
N GLU A 31 -8.57 -13.22 -12.16
CA GLU A 31 -8.28 -14.38 -12.99
C GLU A 31 -8.79 -14.15 -14.40
N ASN A 32 -8.03 -14.64 -15.39
CA ASN A 32 -8.43 -14.60 -16.81
C ASN A 32 -8.81 -13.19 -17.27
N GLY A 33 -8.13 -12.15 -16.77
CA GLY A 33 -8.41 -10.77 -17.13
C GLY A 33 -9.65 -10.18 -16.47
N VAL A 34 -10.26 -10.89 -15.51
CA VAL A 34 -11.46 -10.44 -14.81
C VAL A 34 -11.12 -10.07 -13.37
N PHE A 35 -11.58 -8.91 -12.92
CA PHE A 35 -11.37 -8.44 -11.55
C PHE A 35 -12.00 -9.41 -10.54
N ASP A 36 -11.21 -9.81 -9.54
CA ASP A 36 -11.65 -10.64 -8.43
C ASP A 36 -10.84 -10.26 -7.19
N PRO A 37 -11.45 -9.59 -6.19
CA PRO A 37 -10.71 -9.14 -5.01
C PRO A 37 -10.17 -10.30 -4.15
N GLY A 38 -10.69 -11.51 -4.32
CA GLY A 38 -10.20 -12.69 -3.62
C GLY A 38 -9.07 -13.43 -4.32
N ALA A 39 -8.74 -13.04 -5.56
CA ALA A 39 -7.68 -13.70 -6.31
C ALA A 39 -6.30 -13.24 -5.85
N ASN A 40 -5.30 -14.11 -6.09
CA ASN A 40 -3.92 -13.87 -5.65
C ASN A 40 -2.97 -13.55 -6.82
N ALA A 41 -3.50 -13.18 -7.96
CA ALA A 41 -2.73 -12.82 -9.15
C ALA A 41 -3.24 -11.50 -9.72
N VAL A 42 -2.36 -10.78 -10.43
CA VAL A 42 -2.75 -9.57 -11.15
C VAL A 42 -3.50 -9.97 -12.41
N ALA A 43 -4.70 -9.43 -12.58
CA ALA A 43 -5.55 -9.72 -13.75
C ALA A 43 -5.49 -8.61 -14.79
N LEU A 44 -5.53 -7.35 -14.35
CA LEU A 44 -5.65 -6.20 -15.24
C LEU A 44 -5.24 -4.93 -14.50
N THR A 45 -5.25 -3.83 -15.22
CA THR A 45 -5.01 -2.49 -14.68
C THR A 45 -6.28 -1.68 -14.84
N ILE A 46 -6.67 -0.97 -13.76
CA ILE A 46 -7.79 -0.04 -13.81
C ILE A 46 -7.23 1.36 -13.54
N GLU A 47 -7.31 2.25 -14.55
CA GLU A 47 -6.76 3.59 -14.44
C GLU A 47 -7.36 4.34 -13.26
N GLY A 48 -6.48 4.91 -12.42
CA GLY A 48 -6.88 5.70 -11.26
C GLY A 48 -7.19 4.91 -10.00
N VAL A 49 -7.22 3.57 -10.05
CA VAL A 49 -7.53 2.77 -8.86
C VAL A 49 -6.45 2.92 -7.79
N GLY A 50 -5.18 3.03 -8.20
CA GLY A 50 -4.09 3.23 -7.24
C GLY A 50 -4.23 4.51 -6.45
N LYS A 51 -4.67 5.59 -7.10
CA LYS A 51 -4.92 6.87 -6.43
C LYS A 51 -6.08 6.76 -5.43
N GLU A 52 -7.16 6.07 -5.80
CA GLU A 52 -8.29 5.88 -4.90
C GLU A 52 -7.94 4.98 -3.72
N ASP A 53 -7.15 3.94 -3.93
CA ASP A 53 -6.64 3.09 -2.86
C ASP A 53 -5.77 3.91 -1.89
N LEU A 54 -4.91 4.77 -2.42
CA LEU A 54 -4.09 5.66 -1.60
C LEU A 54 -4.95 6.62 -0.79
N ARG A 55 -5.95 7.25 -1.41
CA ARG A 55 -6.83 8.20 -0.73
C ARG A 55 -7.60 7.53 0.39
N CYS A 56 -8.09 6.32 0.18
CA CYS A 56 -8.78 5.54 1.21
C CYS A 56 -7.83 5.20 2.37
N SER A 57 -6.65 4.69 2.07
CA SER A 57 -5.64 4.37 3.10
C SER A 57 -5.23 5.61 3.88
N ARG A 58 -4.99 6.73 3.18
CA ARG A 58 -4.65 8.01 3.80
C ARG A 58 -5.73 8.46 4.77
N TYR A 59 -6.99 8.38 4.36
CA TYR A 59 -8.11 8.77 5.21
C TYR A 59 -8.10 8.03 6.55
N PHE A 60 -7.96 6.71 6.50
CA PHE A 60 -7.99 5.90 7.72
C PHE A 60 -6.74 6.07 8.57
N PHE A 61 -5.55 6.18 7.96
CA PHE A 61 -4.33 6.42 8.73
C PHE A 61 -4.35 7.79 9.41
N GLU A 62 -4.84 8.82 8.74
CA GLU A 62 -4.94 10.16 9.34
C GLU A 62 -6.02 10.20 10.41
N LEU A 63 -7.10 9.45 10.26
CA LEU A 63 -8.13 9.29 11.29
C LEU A 63 -7.53 8.63 12.55
N LEU A 64 -6.77 7.56 12.39
CA LEU A 64 -6.09 6.90 13.50
C LEU A 64 -5.10 7.85 14.20
N ARG A 65 -4.34 8.62 13.43
CA ARG A 65 -3.41 9.62 13.98
C ARG A 65 -4.16 10.67 14.81
N LYS A 66 -5.28 11.15 14.30
CA LYS A 66 -6.12 12.13 14.99
C LYS A 66 -6.58 11.64 16.36
N HIS A 67 -6.79 10.33 16.50
CA HIS A 67 -7.21 9.71 17.75
C HIS A 67 -6.04 9.20 18.59
N GLY A 68 -4.80 9.58 18.25
CA GLY A 68 -3.61 9.22 19.04
C GLY A 68 -3.14 7.80 18.88
N ILE A 69 -3.63 7.07 17.87
CA ILE A 69 -3.23 5.69 17.60
C ILE A 69 -1.99 5.69 16.73
N LYS A 70 -0.92 5.03 17.21
CA LYS A 70 0.34 4.94 16.46
C LYS A 70 0.27 3.90 15.35
N THR A 71 0.76 4.28 14.18
CA THR A 71 0.90 3.39 13.02
C THR A 71 2.26 3.65 12.38
N HIS A 72 2.56 2.95 11.28
CA HIS A 72 3.78 3.23 10.51
C HIS A 72 3.62 4.41 9.53
N TYR A 73 2.44 4.98 9.43
CA TYR A 73 2.15 6.06 8.49
C TYR A 73 2.90 7.34 8.88
N VAL A 74 3.58 7.95 7.91
CA VAL A 74 4.26 9.25 8.08
C VAL A 74 3.52 10.32 7.30
N ASP A 75 3.38 10.15 5.99
CA ASP A 75 2.75 11.14 5.12
C ASP A 75 2.36 10.49 3.79
N SER A 76 1.65 11.24 2.96
CA SER A 76 1.24 10.77 1.63
C SER A 76 1.24 11.91 0.63
N ASN A 77 1.43 11.56 -0.64
CA ASN A 77 1.37 12.48 -1.76
C ASN A 77 0.41 11.92 -2.80
N VAL A 78 -0.82 12.44 -2.81
CA VAL A 78 -1.88 11.94 -3.69
C VAL A 78 -1.54 12.19 -5.16
N ALA A 79 -0.89 13.31 -5.47
CA ALA A 79 -0.53 13.63 -6.85
C ALA A 79 0.44 12.61 -7.46
N GLU A 80 1.32 12.03 -6.64
CA GLU A 80 2.31 11.04 -7.07
C GLU A 80 1.92 9.59 -6.74
N ASN A 81 0.77 9.37 -6.12
CA ASN A 81 0.30 8.05 -5.69
C ASN A 81 1.25 7.37 -4.70
N THR A 82 1.86 8.15 -3.80
CA THR A 82 2.86 7.63 -2.86
C THR A 82 2.45 7.84 -1.41
N MET A 83 2.90 6.94 -0.56
CA MET A 83 2.74 7.03 0.89
C MET A 83 4.09 6.73 1.54
N THR A 84 4.54 7.61 2.42
CA THR A 84 5.77 7.40 3.19
C THR A 84 5.42 6.74 4.51
N VAL A 85 6.13 5.69 4.84
CA VAL A 85 5.91 4.92 6.06
C VAL A 85 7.22 4.62 6.77
N LEU A 86 7.15 4.35 8.08
CA LEU A 86 8.30 3.88 8.84
C LEU A 86 8.63 2.44 8.44
N PRO A 87 9.90 2.04 8.49
CA PRO A 87 10.26 0.65 8.28
C PRO A 87 9.73 -0.21 9.43
N CYS A 88 9.20 -1.37 9.11
CA CYS A 88 8.66 -2.31 10.08
C CYS A 88 9.26 -3.69 9.83
N GLU A 89 9.41 -4.47 10.91
CA GLU A 89 9.82 -5.86 10.83
C GLU A 89 8.59 -6.74 10.82
N VAL A 90 8.66 -7.85 10.06
CA VAL A 90 7.60 -8.84 10.04
C VAL A 90 7.87 -9.92 11.09
N PHE A 91 6.82 -10.53 11.58
CA PHE A 91 6.95 -11.67 12.49
C PHE A 91 7.40 -12.90 11.72
N GLY A 92 8.55 -13.47 12.08
CA GLY A 92 9.09 -14.65 11.42
C GLY A 92 9.24 -14.45 9.91
N LYS A 93 8.53 -15.24 9.13
CA LYS A 93 8.53 -15.17 7.65
C LYS A 93 7.45 -14.23 7.10
N GLY A 94 6.77 -13.53 7.97
CA GLY A 94 5.64 -12.69 7.63
C GLY A 94 4.32 -13.31 8.05
N LEU A 95 3.54 -12.54 8.81
CA LEU A 95 2.21 -12.96 9.27
C LEU A 95 1.20 -11.95 8.73
N GLU A 96 0.26 -12.43 7.93
CA GLU A 96 -0.83 -11.60 7.44
C GLU A 96 -1.96 -11.59 8.45
N VAL A 97 -2.29 -10.40 8.96
CA VAL A 97 -3.37 -10.21 9.94
C VAL A 97 -4.55 -9.58 9.22
N ILE A 98 -5.68 -10.26 9.22
CA ILE A 98 -6.87 -9.83 8.51
C ILE A 98 -8.03 -9.68 9.49
N ALA A 99 -8.65 -8.49 9.51
CA ALA A 99 -9.93 -8.27 10.21
C ALA A 99 -11.05 -8.34 9.17
N ARG A 100 -11.99 -9.24 9.38
CA ARG A 100 -13.08 -9.46 8.43
C ARG A 100 -14.41 -9.49 9.17
N PHE A 101 -15.37 -8.76 8.63
CA PHE A 101 -16.71 -8.64 9.22
C PHE A 101 -17.73 -9.44 8.45
#